data_5faa16860d00441576747efc3c5f4c76
#
_entry.id   5faa16860d00441576747efc3c5f4c76
#
_cell.length_a   1.000
_cell.length_b   1.000
_cell.length_c   1.000
_cell.angle_alpha   90.00
_cell.angle_beta   90.00
_cell.angle_gamma   90.00
#
_symmetry.space_group_name_H-M   'P 1'
#
loop_
_entity.id
_entity.type
_entity.pdbx_description
1 polymer ?
#
loop_
_entity_poly.entity_id
_entity_poly.type
_entity_poly.pdbx_seq_one_letter_code
_entity_poly.pdbx_strand_id
1 'polypeptide(L)'
;MERMISQTRLYLAIIVLAASILAISTVAMGEDSHKAITQDLITLIENNPEIGSMLEESIAKAKEINPDMNTNPVQNLSEYYNFIDRTSELIPQDVLDDPSNLTRDQVLQSICYFYFLVDQPLPELENMSLFNNTIQYYEPFSSWLRSFADTWGMFLDTEASWNQEVYQEFYDDPRYGLQEGWYESPSNWTTFNRFFSRYLASPSARPIASLNDTSVVVSPADSVPQGTWAIANDSTIQVEDGLQVKLVRYFSVEDLLGNDSMYKDAFANGVLTHTFLNVNDYHRYHFAVGGTIKENKSIVQNVALEVAWNSTEKMYDPIDSTGWQFSQTRGYVIVDTGEYGLVALIPMGMAQVSSVNFEDGVVVETTHEKGEMLGNFLFGGSDFVMLFQKQAGFEMTATPNVHILMGEKYGVMKGTAK
;
A
#
# COMPACT_ATOMS: atom_id res chain seq x y z
N MET A 1 0.38 34.71 30.86
CA MET A 1 -0.79 34.89 29.97
C MET A 1 -0.66 34.08 28.67
N GLU A 2 0.53 33.92 28.13
CA GLU A 2 0.77 33.09 26.90
C GLU A 2 0.60 31.58 27.12
N ARG A 3 0.92 31.02 28.28
CA ARG A 3 0.70 29.58 28.56
C ARG A 3 -0.77 29.16 28.70
N MET A 4 -1.67 30.09 29.07
CA MET A 4 -3.11 29.79 29.12
C MET A 4 -3.76 29.81 27.74
N ILE A 5 -3.22 30.57 26.79
CA ILE A 5 -3.73 30.66 25.42
C ILE A 5 -3.36 29.39 24.62
N SER A 6 -2.19 28.81 24.88
CA SER A 6 -1.74 27.54 24.28
C SER A 6 -2.62 26.34 24.69
N GLN A 7 -2.93 26.21 25.98
CA GLN A 7 -3.80 25.12 26.44
C GLN A 7 -5.25 25.23 25.94
N THR A 8 -5.76 26.45 25.77
CA THR A 8 -7.12 26.66 25.25
C THR A 8 -7.21 26.34 23.75
N ARG A 9 -6.14 26.54 22.99
CA ARG A 9 -6.07 26.15 21.57
C ARG A 9 -5.94 24.63 21.40
N LEU A 10 -5.19 23.96 22.27
CA LEU A 10 -5.06 22.50 22.28
C LEU A 10 -6.41 21.83 22.59
N TYR A 11 -7.17 22.35 23.57
CA TYR A 11 -8.52 21.86 23.86
C TYR A 11 -9.53 22.18 22.74
N LEU A 12 -9.39 23.29 22.02
CA LEU A 12 -10.26 23.60 20.86
C LEU A 12 -9.93 22.67 19.66
N ALA A 13 -8.68 22.38 19.39
CA ALA A 13 -8.29 21.48 18.31
C ALA A 13 -8.76 20.03 18.56
N ILE A 14 -8.62 19.55 19.81
CA ILE A 14 -9.14 18.25 20.22
C ILE A 14 -10.68 18.21 20.16
N ILE A 15 -11.35 19.33 20.49
CA ILE A 15 -12.82 19.45 20.39
C ILE A 15 -13.26 19.54 18.92
N VAL A 16 -12.48 20.13 18.03
CA VAL A 16 -12.81 20.23 16.60
C VAL A 16 -12.57 18.87 15.92
N LEU A 17 -11.55 18.11 16.28
CA LEU A 17 -11.33 16.75 15.78
C LEU A 17 -12.40 15.78 16.33
N ALA A 18 -12.72 15.86 17.63
CA ALA A 18 -13.87 15.16 18.20
C ALA A 18 -15.21 15.67 17.62
N ALA A 19 -15.31 16.95 17.25
CA ALA A 19 -16.51 17.52 16.64
C ALA A 19 -16.65 17.21 15.15
N SER A 20 -15.60 17.04 14.38
CA SER A 20 -15.70 16.51 13.01
C SER A 20 -16.07 15.01 13.01
N ILE A 21 -15.68 14.26 14.01
CA ILE A 21 -16.17 12.89 14.24
C ILE A 21 -17.54 12.89 14.96
N LEU A 22 -17.83 13.82 15.85
CA LEU A 22 -19.10 13.92 16.61
C LEU A 22 -20.14 14.87 16.00
N ALA A 23 -19.77 15.90 15.22
CA ALA A 23 -20.75 16.83 14.64
C ALA A 23 -21.62 16.23 13.53
N ILE A 24 -21.38 14.96 13.16
CA ILE A 24 -22.27 14.21 12.26
C ILE A 24 -23.32 13.40 13.04
N SER A 25 -23.29 13.39 14.37
CA SER A 25 -24.17 12.52 15.20
C SER A 25 -25.52 13.12 15.61
N THR A 26 -25.94 14.28 15.09
CA THR A 26 -27.28 14.85 15.42
C THR A 26 -28.00 15.49 14.22
N VAL A 27 -27.97 14.83 13.07
CA VAL A 27 -29.10 14.94 12.15
C VAL A 27 -29.93 13.69 12.32
N ALA A 28 -31.14 13.81 12.85
CA ALA A 28 -32.12 12.74 12.82
C ALA A 28 -32.44 12.49 11.34
N MET A 29 -31.71 11.53 10.75
CA MET A 29 -32.01 11.01 9.43
C MET A 29 -33.15 10.03 9.59
N GLY A 30 -34.20 10.19 8.78
CA GLY A 30 -35.17 9.13 8.55
C GLY A 30 -34.44 7.84 8.15
N GLU A 31 -35.11 6.69 8.15
CA GLU A 31 -34.55 5.38 7.78
C GLU A 31 -33.80 5.47 6.42
N ASP A 32 -32.56 6.02 6.44
CA ASP A 32 -31.72 6.11 5.27
C ASP A 32 -31.03 4.77 5.08
N SER A 33 -31.33 4.16 3.96
CA SER A 33 -30.69 2.93 3.53
C SER A 33 -29.18 3.14 3.46
N HIS A 34 -28.40 2.23 4.06
CA HIS A 34 -26.95 2.19 3.92
C HIS A 34 -26.52 2.27 2.45
N LYS A 35 -25.33 2.77 2.19
CA LYS A 35 -24.74 2.78 0.83
C LYS A 35 -24.64 1.37 0.26
N ALA A 36 -24.59 1.27 -1.06
CA ALA A 36 -24.60 -0.01 -1.76
C ALA A 36 -23.54 -0.98 -1.22
N ILE A 37 -22.31 -0.53 -1.05
CA ILE A 37 -21.21 -1.36 -0.53
C ILE A 37 -21.44 -1.86 0.91
N THR A 38 -22.10 -1.07 1.75
CA THR A 38 -22.49 -1.48 3.11
C THR A 38 -23.67 -2.44 3.07
N GLN A 39 -24.63 -2.21 2.14
CA GLN A 39 -25.74 -3.13 1.92
C GLN A 39 -25.25 -4.49 1.39
N ASP A 40 -24.21 -4.50 0.57
CA ASP A 40 -23.55 -5.73 0.12
C ASP A 40 -22.93 -6.49 1.29
N LEU A 41 -22.31 -5.80 2.26
CA LEU A 41 -21.81 -6.42 3.50
C LEU A 41 -22.93 -6.99 4.36
N ILE A 42 -24.03 -6.25 4.54
CA ILE A 42 -25.19 -6.71 5.29
C ILE A 42 -25.74 -7.99 4.63
N THR A 43 -25.92 -7.97 3.32
CA THR A 43 -26.39 -9.13 2.56
C THR A 43 -25.41 -10.31 2.63
N LEU A 44 -24.11 -10.04 2.62
CA LEU A 44 -23.07 -11.05 2.82
C LEU A 44 -23.22 -11.74 4.18
N ILE A 45 -23.40 -10.96 5.24
CA ILE A 45 -23.57 -11.44 6.62
C ILE A 45 -24.90 -12.21 6.77
N GLU A 46 -26.00 -11.75 6.17
CA GLU A 46 -27.27 -12.45 6.18
C GLU A 46 -27.18 -13.84 5.53
N ASN A 47 -26.41 -13.96 4.45
CA ASN A 47 -26.18 -15.22 3.77
C ASN A 47 -25.12 -16.12 4.42
N ASN A 48 -24.23 -15.53 5.24
CA ASN A 48 -23.11 -16.20 5.93
C ASN A 48 -23.03 -15.70 7.38
N PRO A 49 -23.89 -16.17 8.28
CA PRO A 49 -23.95 -15.67 9.67
C PRO A 49 -22.63 -15.78 10.45
N GLU A 50 -21.76 -16.71 10.08
CA GLU A 50 -20.42 -16.86 10.65
C GLU A 50 -19.54 -15.62 10.39
N ILE A 51 -19.70 -14.97 9.25
CA ILE A 51 -18.98 -13.71 8.94
C ILE A 51 -19.39 -12.61 9.94
N GLY A 52 -20.70 -12.50 10.22
CA GLY A 52 -21.20 -11.55 11.21
C GLY A 52 -20.60 -11.80 12.59
N SER A 53 -20.58 -13.06 13.03
CA SER A 53 -20.02 -13.44 14.34
C SER A 53 -18.51 -13.16 14.41
N MET A 54 -17.75 -13.49 13.37
CA MET A 54 -16.32 -13.22 13.29
C MET A 54 -16.01 -11.71 13.28
N LEU A 55 -16.81 -10.92 12.57
CA LEU A 55 -16.65 -9.46 12.54
C LEU A 55 -16.98 -8.82 13.90
N GLU A 56 -18.06 -9.27 14.56
CA GLU A 56 -18.40 -8.82 15.93
C GLU A 56 -17.29 -9.18 16.92
N GLU A 57 -16.71 -10.38 16.84
CA GLU A 57 -15.60 -10.79 17.69
C GLU A 57 -14.33 -9.97 17.40
N SER A 58 -14.02 -9.70 16.13
CA SER A 58 -12.89 -8.85 15.73
C SER A 58 -13.03 -7.43 16.30
N ILE A 59 -14.21 -6.80 16.17
CA ILE A 59 -14.51 -5.48 16.74
C ILE A 59 -14.41 -5.51 18.29
N ALA A 60 -14.90 -6.56 18.94
CA ALA A 60 -14.82 -6.71 20.39
C ALA A 60 -13.37 -6.80 20.87
N LYS A 61 -12.50 -7.55 20.17
CA LYS A 61 -11.07 -7.63 20.47
C LYS A 61 -10.36 -6.29 20.21
N ALA A 62 -10.69 -5.60 19.13
CA ALA A 62 -10.16 -4.27 18.86
C ALA A 62 -10.50 -3.28 20.00
N LYS A 63 -11.72 -3.39 20.57
CA LYS A 63 -12.13 -2.60 21.73
C LYS A 63 -11.39 -2.97 23.01
N GLU A 64 -11.08 -4.25 23.23
CA GLU A 64 -10.26 -4.68 24.39
C GLU A 64 -8.84 -4.14 24.31
N ILE A 65 -8.23 -4.13 23.12
CA ILE A 65 -6.87 -3.64 22.88
C ILE A 65 -6.81 -2.12 22.99
N ASN A 66 -7.76 -1.42 22.35
CA ASN A 66 -7.87 0.03 22.43
C ASN A 66 -9.28 0.43 22.91
N PRO A 67 -9.49 0.61 24.24
CA PRO A 67 -10.79 1.00 24.79
C PRO A 67 -11.12 2.50 24.65
N ASP A 68 -10.20 3.32 24.16
CA ASP A 68 -10.40 4.77 24.01
C ASP A 68 -11.29 5.08 22.80
N MET A 69 -12.54 5.45 23.05
CA MET A 69 -13.51 5.78 22.01
C MET A 69 -13.13 7.01 21.15
N ASN A 70 -12.15 7.81 21.57
CA ASN A 70 -11.67 8.92 20.74
C ASN A 70 -10.76 8.43 19.60
N THR A 71 -10.09 7.31 19.79
CA THR A 71 -9.20 6.70 18.79
C THR A 71 -9.78 5.40 18.21
N ASN A 72 -10.74 4.77 18.88
CA ASN A 72 -11.47 3.58 18.43
C ASN A 72 -12.98 3.77 18.62
N PRO A 73 -13.65 4.57 17.78
CA PRO A 73 -15.07 4.91 17.96
C PRO A 73 -16.03 3.78 17.59
N VAL A 74 -15.65 2.81 16.76
CA VAL A 74 -16.49 1.68 16.35
C VAL A 74 -16.52 0.62 17.45
N GLN A 75 -17.69 0.41 18.03
CA GLN A 75 -17.85 -0.46 19.20
C GLN A 75 -18.74 -1.69 18.96
N ASN A 76 -19.44 -1.74 17.83
CA ASN A 76 -20.37 -2.79 17.44
C ASN A 76 -20.61 -2.80 15.93
N LEU A 77 -21.30 -3.81 15.43
CA LEU A 77 -21.56 -4.01 14.01
C LEU A 77 -22.38 -2.88 13.37
N SER A 78 -23.36 -2.30 14.07
CA SER A 78 -24.15 -1.17 13.54
C SER A 78 -23.29 0.08 13.36
N GLU A 79 -22.39 0.36 14.29
CA GLU A 79 -21.43 1.46 14.15
C GLU A 79 -20.40 1.19 13.06
N TYR A 80 -20.03 -0.08 12.85
CA TYR A 80 -19.18 -0.49 11.73
C TYR A 80 -19.85 -0.21 10.38
N TYR A 81 -21.14 -0.52 10.21
CA TYR A 81 -21.87 -0.19 8.98
C TYR A 81 -21.87 1.32 8.71
N ASN A 82 -22.15 2.14 9.72
CA ASN A 82 -22.06 3.58 9.58
C ASN A 82 -20.64 4.08 9.28
N PHE A 83 -19.63 3.39 9.80
CA PHE A 83 -18.21 3.69 9.50
C PHE A 83 -17.87 3.37 8.04
N ILE A 84 -18.34 2.23 7.51
CA ILE A 84 -18.16 1.87 6.09
C ILE A 84 -18.84 2.89 5.17
N ASP A 85 -20.08 3.30 5.47
CA ASP A 85 -20.77 4.34 4.70
C ASP A 85 -19.94 5.63 4.59
N ARG A 86 -19.35 6.09 5.69
CA ARG A 86 -18.53 7.30 5.72
C ARG A 86 -17.21 7.11 4.98
N THR A 87 -16.54 5.99 5.23
CA THR A 87 -15.20 5.74 4.68
C THR A 87 -15.24 5.54 3.17
N SER A 88 -16.33 5.02 2.60
CA SER A 88 -16.46 4.83 1.16
C SER A 88 -16.47 6.14 0.33
N GLU A 89 -16.64 7.27 0.98
CA GLU A 89 -16.56 8.63 0.38
C GLU A 89 -15.65 9.57 1.20
N LEU A 90 -14.70 8.99 1.94
CA LEU A 90 -13.71 9.78 2.67
C LEU A 90 -12.67 10.33 1.70
N ILE A 91 -12.39 11.63 1.78
CA ILE A 91 -11.22 12.21 1.13
C ILE A 91 -10.04 11.99 2.09
N PRO A 92 -8.98 11.28 1.68
CA PRO A 92 -7.78 11.17 2.49
C PRO A 92 -7.13 12.55 2.63
N GLN A 93 -6.98 13.02 3.86
CA GLN A 93 -6.41 14.33 4.17
C GLN A 93 -5.30 14.17 5.19
N ASP A 94 -4.23 14.93 5.03
CA ASP A 94 -3.12 14.99 5.97
C ASP A 94 -3.14 16.34 6.69
N VAL A 95 -3.94 16.42 7.73
CA VAL A 95 -4.02 17.63 8.55
C VAL A 95 -2.81 17.70 9.48
N LEU A 96 -1.95 18.66 9.27
CA LEU A 96 -0.82 18.94 10.15
C LEU A 96 -1.32 19.61 11.44
N ASP A 97 -1.59 18.82 12.47
CA ASP A 97 -1.90 19.37 13.81
C ASP A 97 -0.72 20.14 14.41
N ASP A 98 0.50 19.73 14.07
CA ASP A 98 1.76 20.39 14.48
C ASP A 98 2.79 20.23 13.35
N PRO A 99 3.12 21.30 12.61
CA PRO A 99 4.14 21.27 11.57
C PRO A 99 5.55 20.87 12.08
N SER A 100 5.80 20.93 13.39
CA SER A 100 7.05 20.49 14.00
C SER A 100 7.08 18.99 14.30
N ASN A 101 5.94 18.30 14.22
CA ASN A 101 5.80 16.87 14.49
C ASN A 101 5.31 16.12 13.23
N LEU A 102 6.22 15.92 12.29
CA LEU A 102 5.97 15.20 11.03
C LEU A 102 5.74 13.68 11.20
N THR A 103 5.61 13.19 12.44
CA THR A 103 5.48 11.75 12.71
C THR A 103 4.04 11.24 12.62
N ARG A 104 3.04 12.13 12.57
CA ARG A 104 1.63 11.74 12.45
C ARG A 104 1.12 11.97 11.04
N ASP A 105 1.09 10.90 10.28
CA ASP A 105 0.42 10.84 9.01
C ASP A 105 -1.04 10.44 9.22
N GLN A 106 -1.97 11.37 9.12
CA GLN A 106 -3.40 11.10 9.34
C GLN A 106 -4.01 10.24 8.24
N VAL A 107 -3.48 10.32 7.02
CA VAL A 107 -3.89 9.43 5.93
C VAL A 107 -3.57 8.00 6.29
N LEU A 108 -2.33 7.74 6.72
CA LEU A 108 -1.91 6.41 7.18
C LEU A 108 -2.72 5.96 8.40
N GLN A 109 -2.96 6.83 9.37
CA GLN A 109 -3.74 6.50 10.57
C GLN A 109 -5.19 6.10 10.23
N SER A 110 -5.82 6.75 9.25
CA SER A 110 -7.16 6.40 8.79
C SER A 110 -7.20 5.01 8.16
N ILE A 111 -6.20 4.68 7.33
CA ILE A 111 -6.05 3.35 6.72
C ILE A 111 -5.80 2.30 7.82
N CYS A 112 -4.85 2.56 8.72
CA CYS A 112 -4.54 1.64 9.82
C CYS A 112 -5.75 1.39 10.71
N TYR A 113 -6.54 2.41 11.06
CA TYR A 113 -7.74 2.22 11.87
C TYR A 113 -8.78 1.33 11.18
N PHE A 114 -9.00 1.52 9.87
CA PHE A 114 -9.91 0.66 9.11
C PHE A 114 -9.52 -0.82 9.26
N TYR A 115 -8.24 -1.13 9.06
CA TYR A 115 -7.74 -2.50 9.15
C TYR A 115 -7.66 -3.00 10.59
N PHE A 116 -7.35 -2.18 11.57
CA PHE A 116 -7.34 -2.57 12.99
C PHE A 116 -8.64 -3.24 13.44
N LEU A 117 -9.78 -2.80 12.89
CA LEU A 117 -11.10 -3.38 13.22
C LEU A 117 -11.28 -4.82 12.68
N VAL A 118 -10.56 -5.20 11.63
CA VAL A 118 -10.70 -6.48 10.92
C VAL A 118 -9.43 -7.35 10.96
N ASP A 119 -8.36 -6.84 11.56
CA ASP A 119 -7.08 -7.52 11.72
C ASP A 119 -6.90 -8.10 13.12
N GLN A 120 -7.99 -8.53 13.77
CA GLN A 120 -7.89 -9.17 15.08
C GLN A 120 -7.85 -10.69 14.93
N PRO A 121 -6.94 -11.40 15.65
CA PRO A 121 -6.80 -12.85 15.50
C PRO A 121 -8.04 -13.58 16.00
N LEU A 122 -8.58 -14.47 15.17
CA LEU A 122 -9.79 -15.25 15.43
C LEU A 122 -9.43 -16.74 15.60
N PRO A 123 -9.73 -17.36 16.76
CA PRO A 123 -9.35 -18.75 17.03
C PRO A 123 -9.91 -19.75 16.01
N GLU A 124 -11.10 -19.52 15.48
CA GLU A 124 -11.76 -20.36 14.49
C GLU A 124 -11.02 -20.39 13.15
N LEU A 125 -10.15 -19.40 12.87
CA LEU A 125 -9.37 -19.30 11.65
C LEU A 125 -7.95 -19.90 11.76
N GLU A 126 -7.50 -20.31 12.97
CA GLU A 126 -6.10 -20.74 13.23
C GLU A 126 -5.61 -21.91 12.36
N ASN A 127 -6.54 -22.76 11.88
CA ASN A 127 -6.17 -23.97 11.13
C ASN A 127 -6.67 -23.96 9.68
N MET A 128 -7.05 -22.80 9.15
CA MET A 128 -7.67 -22.69 7.83
C MET A 128 -6.69 -22.44 6.67
N SER A 129 -5.38 -22.58 6.87
CA SER A 129 -4.36 -22.33 5.83
C SER A 129 -4.43 -20.94 5.21
N LEU A 130 -4.91 -19.94 5.97
CA LEU A 130 -4.90 -18.54 5.58
C LEU A 130 -3.51 -17.94 5.80
N PHE A 131 -3.25 -16.78 5.16
CA PHE A 131 -2.00 -16.05 5.42
C PHE A 131 -1.88 -15.69 6.91
N ASN A 132 -2.97 -15.17 7.50
CA ASN A 132 -3.10 -14.92 8.92
C ASN A 132 -4.52 -15.32 9.38
N ASN A 133 -4.72 -15.55 10.70
CA ASN A 133 -5.99 -15.96 11.28
C ASN A 133 -6.93 -14.77 11.59
N THR A 134 -7.02 -13.81 10.67
CA THR A 134 -7.90 -12.64 10.75
C THR A 134 -8.94 -12.65 9.64
N ILE A 135 -10.10 -12.02 9.87
CA ILE A 135 -11.22 -12.07 8.93
C ILE A 135 -10.88 -11.46 7.56
N GLN A 136 -9.92 -10.54 7.50
CA GLN A 136 -9.51 -9.89 6.24
C GLN A 136 -8.95 -10.88 5.19
N TYR A 137 -8.49 -12.06 5.62
CA TYR A 137 -8.00 -13.13 4.73
C TYR A 137 -9.03 -14.23 4.48
N TYR A 138 -10.22 -14.14 5.10
CA TYR A 138 -11.24 -15.17 5.01
C TYR A 138 -12.27 -14.86 3.92
N GLU A 139 -12.42 -15.77 2.94
CA GLU A 139 -13.46 -15.65 1.94
C GLU A 139 -14.84 -16.02 2.53
N PRO A 140 -15.93 -15.32 2.18
CA PRO A 140 -16.02 -14.29 1.15
C PRO A 140 -15.79 -12.84 1.64
N PHE A 141 -15.40 -12.62 2.91
CA PHE A 141 -15.17 -11.26 3.44
C PHE A 141 -13.99 -10.56 2.74
N SER A 142 -12.91 -11.27 2.41
CA SER A 142 -11.78 -10.71 1.66
C SER A 142 -12.19 -10.24 0.26
N SER A 143 -13.15 -10.92 -0.39
CA SER A 143 -13.73 -10.46 -1.66
C SER A 143 -14.54 -9.17 -1.48
N TRP A 144 -15.29 -9.03 -0.40
CA TRP A 144 -15.99 -7.79 -0.06
C TRP A 144 -15.01 -6.65 0.21
N LEU A 145 -13.89 -6.89 0.92
CA LEU A 145 -12.85 -5.88 1.13
C LEU A 145 -12.28 -5.33 -0.18
N ARG A 146 -12.07 -6.19 -1.18
CA ARG A 146 -11.66 -5.74 -2.52
C ARG A 146 -12.73 -4.85 -3.16
N SER A 147 -14.00 -5.26 -3.09
CA SER A 147 -15.11 -4.45 -3.60
C SER A 147 -15.23 -3.10 -2.89
N PHE A 148 -14.94 -3.06 -1.59
CA PHE A 148 -14.87 -1.81 -0.83
C PHE A 148 -13.74 -0.91 -1.34
N ALA A 149 -12.53 -1.45 -1.54
CA ALA A 149 -11.39 -0.72 -2.07
C ALA A 149 -11.71 -0.14 -3.47
N ASP A 150 -12.33 -0.93 -4.35
CA ASP A 150 -12.78 -0.48 -5.67
C ASP A 150 -13.82 0.65 -5.57
N THR A 151 -14.80 0.51 -4.66
CA THR A 151 -15.85 1.52 -4.46
C THR A 151 -15.26 2.84 -3.97
N TRP A 152 -14.35 2.78 -3.01
CA TRP A 152 -13.67 3.98 -2.53
C TRP A 152 -12.77 4.60 -3.62
N GLY A 153 -12.03 3.76 -4.35
CA GLY A 153 -11.23 4.20 -5.50
C GLY A 153 -12.07 4.92 -6.57
N MET A 154 -13.28 4.42 -6.88
CA MET A 154 -14.22 5.10 -7.78
C MET A 154 -14.65 6.49 -7.27
N PHE A 155 -14.89 6.64 -5.95
CA PHE A 155 -15.17 7.96 -5.37
C PHE A 155 -13.96 8.88 -5.54
N LEU A 156 -12.75 8.39 -5.29
CA LEU A 156 -11.51 9.16 -5.41
C LEU A 156 -11.17 9.56 -6.86
N ASP A 157 -11.85 8.99 -7.85
CA ASP A 157 -11.80 9.40 -9.25
C ASP A 157 -12.83 10.47 -9.62
N THR A 158 -13.68 10.89 -8.68
CA THR A 158 -14.67 11.96 -8.92
C THR A 158 -14.13 13.35 -8.53
N GLU A 159 -14.65 14.40 -9.15
CA GLU A 159 -14.32 15.78 -8.78
C GLU A 159 -14.71 16.15 -7.33
N ALA A 160 -15.64 15.40 -6.72
CA ALA A 160 -16.03 15.58 -5.33
C ALA A 160 -14.89 15.22 -4.34
N SER A 161 -13.90 14.43 -4.78
CA SER A 161 -12.76 14.02 -3.97
C SER A 161 -11.60 15.05 -3.94
N TRP A 162 -11.72 16.17 -4.64
CA TRP A 162 -10.63 17.15 -4.74
C TRP A 162 -11.15 18.59 -4.77
N ASN A 163 -10.53 19.45 -4.01
CA ASN A 163 -10.82 20.88 -3.97
C ASN A 163 -9.60 21.70 -3.52
N GLN A 164 -9.72 23.02 -3.48
CA GLN A 164 -8.62 23.91 -3.13
C GLN A 164 -8.17 23.77 -1.66
N GLU A 165 -9.04 23.39 -0.74
CA GLU A 165 -8.71 23.20 0.67
C GLU A 165 -7.85 21.92 0.83
N VAL A 166 -8.28 20.80 0.23
CA VAL A 166 -7.53 19.56 0.16
C VAL A 166 -6.15 19.79 -0.48
N TYR A 167 -6.09 20.50 -1.62
CA TYR A 167 -4.80 20.84 -2.24
C TYR A 167 -3.88 21.60 -1.29
N GLN A 168 -4.41 22.60 -0.57
CA GLN A 168 -3.59 23.44 0.29
C GLN A 168 -2.98 22.66 1.45
N GLU A 169 -3.70 21.71 2.01
CA GLU A 169 -3.18 20.84 3.07
C GLU A 169 -1.95 20.05 2.61
N PHE A 170 -2.03 19.40 1.45
CA PHE A 170 -0.89 18.68 0.88
C PHE A 170 0.25 19.60 0.43
N TYR A 171 -0.08 20.81 -0.05
CA TYR A 171 0.92 21.79 -0.44
C TYR A 171 1.71 22.32 0.76
N ASP A 172 1.08 22.46 1.92
CA ASP A 172 1.71 22.97 3.14
C ASP A 172 2.55 21.87 3.84
N ASP A 173 2.35 20.60 3.49
CA ASP A 173 3.19 19.51 3.98
C ASP A 173 4.42 19.31 3.09
N PRO A 174 5.64 19.62 3.61
CA PRO A 174 6.88 19.50 2.83
C PRO A 174 7.21 18.05 2.41
N ARG A 175 6.62 17.04 3.06
CA ARG A 175 6.86 15.64 2.72
C ARG A 175 6.39 15.28 1.30
N TYR A 176 5.35 15.96 0.80
CA TYR A 176 4.82 15.75 -0.55
C TYR A 176 5.67 16.41 -1.65
N GLY A 177 6.60 17.32 -1.30
CA GLY A 177 7.48 17.98 -2.25
C GLY A 177 6.79 18.84 -3.31
N LEU A 178 5.53 19.29 -3.06
CA LEU A 178 4.75 20.06 -4.04
C LEU A 178 5.32 21.46 -4.29
N GLN A 179 6.11 21.97 -3.36
CA GLN A 179 6.76 23.28 -3.47
C GLN A 179 8.08 23.24 -4.25
N GLU A 180 8.61 22.03 -4.53
CA GLU A 180 9.92 21.83 -5.16
C GLU A 180 9.88 21.96 -6.69
N GLY A 181 8.70 22.09 -7.27
CA GLY A 181 8.54 22.15 -8.73
C GLY A 181 8.80 20.82 -9.44
N TRP A 182 8.74 19.71 -8.73
CA TRP A 182 8.97 18.37 -9.28
C TRP A 182 7.84 17.85 -10.14
N TYR A 183 6.62 18.34 -9.90
CA TYR A 183 5.40 17.76 -10.46
C TYR A 183 4.74 18.67 -11.50
N GLU A 184 3.87 18.10 -12.29
CA GLU A 184 3.02 18.82 -13.25
C GLU A 184 2.17 19.94 -12.60
N SER A 185 1.53 20.74 -13.44
CA SER A 185 0.67 21.83 -12.92
C SER A 185 -0.44 21.26 -12.02
N PRO A 186 -0.65 21.83 -10.81
CA PRO A 186 -1.77 21.45 -9.94
C PRO A 186 -3.14 21.57 -10.59
N SER A 187 -3.29 22.38 -11.64
CA SER A 187 -4.52 22.48 -12.42
C SER A 187 -4.93 21.19 -13.14
N ASN A 188 -4.01 20.23 -13.26
CA ASN A 188 -4.29 18.92 -13.84
C ASN A 188 -4.92 17.95 -12.82
N TRP A 189 -4.83 18.26 -11.54
CA TRP A 189 -5.35 17.43 -10.46
C TRP A 189 -6.80 17.79 -10.19
N THR A 190 -7.71 17.14 -10.87
CA THR A 190 -9.16 17.37 -10.77
C THR A 190 -9.86 16.35 -9.85
N THR A 191 -9.13 15.33 -9.41
CA THR A 191 -9.58 14.29 -8.48
C THR A 191 -8.43 13.89 -7.56
N PHE A 192 -8.75 13.27 -6.42
CA PHE A 192 -7.71 12.79 -5.50
C PHE A 192 -6.75 11.79 -6.18
N ASN A 193 -7.27 10.85 -6.96
CA ASN A 193 -6.43 9.88 -7.66
C ASN A 193 -5.52 10.52 -8.73
N ARG A 194 -5.95 11.63 -9.35
CA ARG A 194 -5.08 12.40 -10.25
C ARG A 194 -3.92 13.03 -9.50
N PHE A 195 -4.14 13.54 -8.31
CA PHE A 195 -3.09 14.04 -7.42
C PHE A 195 -2.20 12.91 -6.91
N PHE A 196 -2.78 11.80 -6.44
CA PHE A 196 -2.02 10.69 -5.89
C PHE A 196 -1.08 10.07 -6.93
N SER A 197 -1.57 9.86 -8.15
CA SER A 197 -0.78 9.36 -9.29
C SER A 197 -0.24 10.48 -10.20
N ARG A 198 0.11 11.64 -9.61
CA ARG A 198 0.63 12.84 -10.31
C ARG A 198 1.82 12.54 -11.21
N TYR A 199 1.97 13.30 -12.28
CA TYR A 199 3.13 13.21 -13.17
C TYR A 199 4.26 14.13 -12.72
N LEU A 200 5.49 13.79 -13.11
CA LEU A 200 6.62 14.70 -13.02
C LEU A 200 6.48 15.85 -14.01
N ALA A 201 6.93 17.04 -13.61
CA ALA A 201 6.96 18.22 -14.50
C ALA A 201 7.86 17.99 -15.72
N SER A 202 8.92 17.22 -15.53
CA SER A 202 9.88 16.87 -16.59
C SER A 202 10.74 15.67 -16.13
N PRO A 203 11.38 14.94 -17.06
CA PRO A 203 12.32 13.88 -16.70
C PRO A 203 13.49 14.34 -15.81
N SER A 204 13.82 15.63 -15.82
CA SER A 204 14.89 16.17 -14.97
C SER A 204 14.53 16.24 -13.49
N ALA A 205 13.25 16.13 -13.12
CA ALA A 205 12.82 16.05 -11.71
C ALA A 205 13.24 14.73 -11.05
N ARG A 206 13.47 13.69 -11.83
CA ARG A 206 14.00 12.38 -11.40
C ARG A 206 15.06 11.90 -12.39
N PRO A 207 16.32 12.38 -12.28
CA PRO A 207 17.41 12.00 -13.20
C PRO A 207 17.72 10.50 -13.09
N ILE A 208 17.87 9.83 -14.22
CA ILE A 208 18.19 8.40 -14.25
C ILE A 208 19.70 8.18 -14.09
N ALA A 209 20.08 7.48 -13.04
CA ALA A 209 21.47 7.16 -12.76
C ALA A 209 22.08 6.26 -13.85
N SER A 210 23.21 6.70 -14.42
CA SER A 210 23.97 5.93 -15.42
C SER A 210 23.07 5.39 -16.55
N LEU A 211 22.31 6.26 -17.21
CA LEU A 211 21.26 5.90 -18.19
C LEU A 211 21.75 4.87 -19.23
N ASN A 212 22.97 5.02 -19.74
CA ASN A 212 23.56 4.17 -20.78
C ASN A 212 24.29 2.92 -20.24
N ASP A 213 24.38 2.76 -18.92
CA ASP A 213 25.03 1.60 -18.29
C ASP A 213 23.97 0.56 -17.92
N THR A 214 23.84 -0.48 -18.72
CA THR A 214 22.85 -1.55 -18.54
C THR A 214 23.10 -2.39 -17.29
N SER A 215 24.30 -2.32 -16.69
CA SER A 215 24.60 -3.00 -15.44
C SER A 215 23.99 -2.32 -14.21
N VAL A 216 23.66 -1.03 -14.31
CA VAL A 216 23.11 -0.24 -13.20
C VAL A 216 21.59 -0.41 -13.13
N VAL A 217 21.11 -0.87 -11.99
CA VAL A 217 19.69 -0.93 -11.64
C VAL A 217 19.33 0.35 -10.90
N VAL A 218 18.24 1.00 -11.31
CA VAL A 218 17.73 2.20 -10.64
C VAL A 218 16.52 1.91 -9.76
N SER A 219 16.23 2.80 -8.81
CA SER A 219 15.00 2.71 -8.04
C SER A 219 13.79 2.83 -8.97
N PRO A 220 12.84 1.89 -8.90
CA PRO A 220 11.64 1.95 -9.71
C PRO A 220 10.66 3.04 -9.27
N ALA A 221 10.76 3.53 -8.03
CA ALA A 221 9.86 4.52 -7.43
C ALA A 221 10.61 5.36 -6.39
N ASP A 222 10.01 6.47 -5.96
CA ASP A 222 10.40 7.11 -4.70
C ASP A 222 10.02 6.13 -3.59
N SER A 223 11.01 5.67 -2.79
CA SER A 223 10.77 4.53 -1.90
C SER A 223 11.87 4.30 -0.88
N VAL A 224 11.62 3.41 0.07
CA VAL A 224 12.57 3.00 1.10
C VAL A 224 12.97 1.54 0.87
N PRO A 225 14.19 1.25 0.36
CA PRO A 225 14.69 -0.11 0.20
C PRO A 225 14.68 -0.87 1.52
N GLN A 226 14.16 -2.11 1.53
CA GLN A 226 14.05 -2.92 2.73
C GLN A 226 15.20 -3.93 2.86
N GLY A 227 15.66 -4.48 1.74
CA GLY A 227 16.73 -5.46 1.75
C GLY A 227 16.75 -6.37 0.53
N THR A 228 17.51 -7.47 0.67
CA THR A 228 17.61 -8.52 -0.34
C THR A 228 17.50 -9.89 0.29
N TRP A 229 16.87 -10.83 -0.40
CA TRP A 229 16.70 -12.22 0.02
C TRP A 229 17.13 -13.18 -1.09
N ALA A 230 17.85 -14.22 -0.72
CA ALA A 230 18.24 -15.25 -1.66
C ALA A 230 17.04 -16.11 -2.06
N ILE A 231 16.96 -16.42 -3.35
CA ILE A 231 16.02 -17.44 -3.87
C ILE A 231 16.77 -18.76 -3.92
N ALA A 232 16.22 -19.80 -3.28
CA ALA A 232 16.82 -21.12 -3.24
C ALA A 232 16.77 -21.83 -4.60
N ASN A 233 17.43 -22.98 -4.71
CA ASN A 233 17.47 -23.76 -5.96
C ASN A 233 16.11 -24.33 -6.39
N ASP A 234 15.19 -24.49 -5.45
CA ASP A 234 13.82 -24.93 -5.68
C ASP A 234 12.84 -23.77 -5.83
N SER A 235 13.35 -22.56 -6.09
CA SER A 235 12.57 -21.31 -6.20
C SER A 235 11.86 -20.88 -4.92
N THR A 236 12.21 -21.44 -3.75
CA THR A 236 11.72 -20.97 -2.46
C THR A 236 12.50 -19.73 -1.98
N ILE A 237 11.81 -18.88 -1.24
CA ILE A 237 12.36 -17.66 -0.65
C ILE A 237 12.24 -17.82 0.86
N GLN A 238 13.37 -17.83 1.55
CA GLN A 238 13.39 -17.84 3.00
C GLN A 238 13.42 -16.41 3.50
N VAL A 239 12.35 -15.99 4.11
CA VAL A 239 12.26 -14.71 4.82
C VAL A 239 12.42 -15.02 6.31
N GLU A 240 13.51 -14.55 6.91
CA GLU A 240 13.77 -14.76 8.33
C GLU A 240 12.93 -13.79 9.15
N ASP A 241 12.07 -14.33 10.02
CA ASP A 241 11.39 -13.58 11.04
C ASP A 241 12.28 -13.50 12.28
N GLY A 242 12.72 -12.31 12.66
CA GLY A 242 13.72 -12.08 13.71
C GLY A 242 13.28 -12.47 15.14
N LEU A 243 12.06 -13.00 15.38
CA LEU A 243 11.54 -13.27 16.74
C LEU A 243 10.62 -14.48 16.92
N GLN A 244 10.25 -15.27 15.91
CA GLN A 244 9.43 -16.47 16.11
C GLN A 244 10.01 -17.73 15.48
N VAL A 245 10.76 -18.47 16.28
CA VAL A 245 11.46 -19.73 15.94
C VAL A 245 10.53 -20.90 15.55
N LYS A 246 9.22 -20.73 15.34
CA LYS A 246 8.26 -21.84 15.13
C LYS A 246 7.46 -21.84 13.83
N LEU A 247 7.51 -20.80 13.00
CA LEU A 247 6.85 -20.80 11.70
C LEU A 247 7.79 -20.19 10.65
N VAL A 248 8.71 -20.99 10.16
CA VAL A 248 9.39 -20.66 8.89
C VAL A 248 8.34 -20.83 7.81
N ARG A 249 7.80 -19.73 7.32
CA ARG A 249 6.96 -19.72 6.12
C ARG A 249 7.89 -19.77 4.92
N TYR A 250 7.76 -20.77 4.10
CA TYR A 250 8.41 -20.82 2.80
C TYR A 250 7.48 -20.22 1.79
N PHE A 251 7.94 -19.18 1.11
CA PHE A 251 7.28 -18.58 -0.04
C PHE A 251 8.04 -19.01 -1.29
N SER A 252 7.38 -19.00 -2.42
CA SER A 252 7.98 -19.37 -3.68
C SER A 252 7.85 -18.25 -4.72
N VAL A 253 8.69 -18.28 -5.73
CA VAL A 253 8.52 -17.40 -6.90
C VAL A 253 7.17 -17.66 -7.58
N GLU A 254 6.65 -18.90 -7.53
CA GLU A 254 5.32 -19.24 -8.01
C GLU A 254 4.20 -18.47 -7.27
N ASP A 255 4.36 -18.25 -5.94
CA ASP A 255 3.39 -17.44 -5.18
C ASP A 255 3.34 -15.98 -5.67
N LEU A 256 4.47 -15.44 -6.16
CA LEU A 256 4.52 -14.08 -6.71
C LEU A 256 4.03 -13.98 -8.16
N LEU A 257 4.42 -14.93 -9.01
CA LEU A 257 4.16 -14.85 -10.45
C LEU A 257 2.91 -15.62 -10.89
N GLY A 258 2.35 -16.45 -10.01
CA GLY A 258 1.25 -17.35 -10.30
C GLY A 258 1.74 -18.69 -10.93
N ASN A 259 0.97 -19.73 -10.72
CA ASN A 259 1.29 -21.08 -11.16
C ASN A 259 1.28 -21.26 -12.70
N ASP A 260 0.64 -20.35 -13.40
CA ASP A 260 0.52 -20.31 -14.86
C ASP A 260 1.59 -19.43 -15.54
N SER A 261 2.51 -18.81 -14.77
CA SER A 261 3.68 -18.11 -15.32
C SER A 261 4.67 -19.10 -15.93
N MET A 262 5.13 -18.81 -17.15
CA MET A 262 6.19 -19.58 -17.79
C MET A 262 7.56 -19.35 -17.16
N TYR A 263 7.69 -18.33 -16.31
CA TYR A 263 8.95 -17.89 -15.71
C TYR A 263 9.05 -18.18 -14.21
N LYS A 264 8.09 -18.87 -13.60
CA LYS A 264 8.05 -19.14 -12.16
C LYS A 264 9.30 -19.90 -11.62
N ASP A 265 9.96 -20.69 -12.47
CA ASP A 265 11.17 -21.42 -12.11
C ASP A 265 12.47 -20.71 -12.58
N ALA A 266 12.32 -19.58 -13.29
CA ALA A 266 13.45 -18.92 -13.93
C ALA A 266 14.39 -18.20 -12.95
N PHE A 267 13.94 -17.92 -11.73
CA PHE A 267 14.67 -17.13 -10.73
C PHE A 267 15.36 -17.97 -9.65
N ALA A 268 15.38 -19.28 -9.78
CA ALA A 268 16.09 -20.18 -8.88
C ALA A 268 17.57 -19.77 -8.71
N ASN A 269 18.07 -19.77 -7.48
CA ASN A 269 19.41 -19.27 -7.09
C ASN A 269 19.66 -17.79 -7.41
N GLY A 270 18.62 -17.03 -7.64
CA GLY A 270 18.65 -15.60 -7.86
C GLY A 270 18.46 -14.80 -6.57
N VAL A 271 18.01 -13.53 -6.71
CA VAL A 271 17.82 -12.61 -5.60
C VAL A 271 16.46 -11.93 -5.73
N LEU A 272 15.76 -11.81 -4.60
CA LEU A 272 14.62 -10.93 -4.41
C LEU A 272 15.09 -9.66 -3.70
N THR A 273 14.54 -8.51 -4.07
CA THR A 273 14.64 -7.27 -3.31
C THR A 273 13.28 -6.58 -3.22
N HIS A 274 13.08 -5.81 -2.18
CA HIS A 274 11.82 -5.16 -1.85
C HIS A 274 12.06 -3.71 -1.45
N THR A 275 11.17 -2.81 -1.86
CA THR A 275 11.17 -1.40 -1.50
C THR A 275 9.75 -0.92 -1.23
N PHE A 276 9.56 -0.10 -0.20
CA PHE A 276 8.28 0.39 0.29
C PHE A 276 8.06 1.85 -0.13
N LEU A 277 6.86 2.20 -0.58
CA LEU A 277 6.47 3.58 -0.88
C LEU A 277 5.63 4.14 0.27
N ASN A 278 6.03 5.31 0.80
CA ASN A 278 5.21 6.04 1.77
C ASN A 278 4.02 6.71 1.06
N VAL A 279 2.96 7.00 1.77
CA VAL A 279 1.75 7.63 1.20
C VAL A 279 2.00 9.01 0.57
N ASN A 280 3.05 9.71 0.99
CA ASN A 280 3.46 11.00 0.45
C ASN A 280 4.40 10.91 -0.76
N ASP A 281 4.89 9.72 -1.10
CA ASP A 281 5.80 9.50 -2.21
C ASP A 281 5.14 9.74 -3.58
N TYR A 282 5.95 9.70 -4.62
CA TYR A 282 5.53 9.71 -6.01
C TYR A 282 5.04 8.31 -6.40
N HIS A 283 3.74 8.13 -6.65
CA HIS A 283 3.11 6.82 -6.84
C HIS A 283 3.06 6.34 -8.29
N ARG A 284 3.95 6.84 -9.16
CA ARG A 284 4.25 6.20 -10.45
C ARG A 284 5.54 5.43 -10.35
N TYR A 285 5.56 4.26 -10.96
CA TYR A 285 6.74 3.40 -10.98
C TYR A 285 7.27 3.25 -12.41
N HIS A 286 8.56 3.00 -12.49
CA HIS A 286 9.33 3.04 -13.72
C HIS A 286 10.14 1.76 -13.91
N PHE A 287 10.59 1.51 -15.14
CA PHE A 287 11.50 0.41 -15.42
C PHE A 287 12.83 0.59 -14.70
N ALA A 288 13.11 -0.29 -13.74
CA ALA A 288 14.40 -0.29 -13.00
C ALA A 288 15.57 -0.72 -13.87
N VAL A 289 15.30 -1.47 -14.93
CA VAL A 289 16.24 -1.96 -15.95
C VAL A 289 15.62 -1.82 -17.33
N GLY A 290 16.42 -1.66 -18.36
CA GLY A 290 15.97 -1.72 -19.76
C GLY A 290 15.94 -3.16 -20.28
N GLY A 291 15.09 -3.42 -21.27
CA GLY A 291 14.98 -4.73 -21.92
C GLY A 291 13.65 -4.97 -22.61
N THR A 292 13.43 -6.20 -23.06
CA THR A 292 12.22 -6.62 -23.77
C THR A 292 11.27 -7.35 -22.84
N ILE A 293 10.01 -6.96 -22.82
CA ILE A 293 8.98 -7.61 -21.99
C ILE A 293 8.66 -9.00 -22.51
N LYS A 294 8.76 -10.01 -21.66
CA LYS A 294 8.47 -11.40 -21.98
C LYS A 294 7.14 -11.91 -21.41
N GLU A 295 6.70 -11.34 -20.32
CA GLU A 295 5.40 -11.62 -19.71
C GLU A 295 4.91 -10.35 -19.00
N ASN A 296 3.60 -10.11 -19.03
CA ASN A 296 2.90 -9.05 -18.31
C ASN A 296 1.58 -9.62 -17.80
N LYS A 297 1.36 -9.57 -16.48
CA LYS A 297 0.13 -10.05 -15.85
C LYS A 297 -0.26 -9.19 -14.64
N SER A 298 -1.56 -9.22 -14.35
CA SER A 298 -2.13 -8.73 -13.08
C SER A 298 -2.71 -9.91 -12.31
N ILE A 299 -2.49 -9.92 -11.00
CA ILE A 299 -2.98 -10.93 -10.07
C ILE A 299 -3.79 -10.22 -8.99
N VAL A 300 -5.09 -10.44 -8.99
CA VAL A 300 -6.00 -9.91 -7.98
C VAL A 300 -6.06 -10.89 -6.81
N GLN A 301 -5.64 -10.44 -5.64
CA GLN A 301 -5.68 -11.20 -4.38
C GLN A 301 -6.14 -10.28 -3.23
N ASN A 302 -5.54 -10.38 -2.04
CA ASN A 302 -5.94 -9.56 -0.91
C ASN A 302 -5.52 -8.09 -1.08
N VAL A 303 -6.19 -7.22 -0.34
CA VAL A 303 -5.85 -5.81 -0.14
C VAL A 303 -5.73 -5.54 1.37
N ALA A 304 -5.07 -6.45 2.07
CA ALA A 304 -4.99 -6.51 3.51
C ALA A 304 -3.90 -5.60 4.08
N LEU A 305 -4.00 -5.31 5.38
CA LEU A 305 -2.96 -4.65 6.17
C LEU A 305 -3.00 -5.22 7.59
N GLU A 306 -1.85 -5.58 8.15
CA GLU A 306 -1.73 -5.92 9.55
C GLU A 306 -1.42 -4.66 10.37
N VAL A 307 -2.07 -4.51 11.53
CA VAL A 307 -2.00 -3.27 12.32
C VAL A 307 -1.91 -3.55 13.80
N ALA A 308 -0.95 -2.92 14.47
CA ALA A 308 -0.86 -2.88 15.94
C ALA A 308 -1.33 -1.54 16.50
N TRP A 309 -1.90 -1.57 17.72
CA TRP A 309 -2.14 -0.38 18.52
C TRP A 309 -0.93 -0.08 19.41
N ASN A 310 -0.32 1.07 19.22
CA ASN A 310 0.75 1.60 20.05
C ASN A 310 0.14 2.47 21.17
N SER A 311 -0.02 1.88 22.34
CA SER A 311 -0.64 2.57 23.49
C SER A 311 0.21 3.70 24.07
N THR A 312 1.52 3.72 23.79
CA THR A 312 2.44 4.77 24.26
C THR A 312 2.30 6.02 23.40
N GLU A 313 2.33 5.84 22.07
CA GLU A 313 2.22 6.94 21.10
C GLU A 313 0.77 7.28 20.77
N LYS A 314 -0.19 6.43 21.17
CA LYS A 314 -1.63 6.52 20.86
C LYS A 314 -1.89 6.60 19.35
N MET A 315 -1.25 5.71 18.63
CA MET A 315 -1.36 5.60 17.18
C MET A 315 -1.43 4.15 16.73
N TYR A 316 -1.86 3.95 15.51
CA TYR A 316 -1.89 2.65 14.83
C TYR A 316 -0.64 2.51 13.98
N ASP A 317 0.13 1.45 14.23
CA ASP A 317 1.34 1.14 13.48
C ASP A 317 1.05 0.01 12.48
N PRO A 318 1.34 0.19 11.18
CA PRO A 318 1.32 -0.94 10.25
C PRO A 318 2.40 -1.93 10.65
N ILE A 319 2.06 -3.23 10.57
CA ILE A 319 3.02 -4.31 10.84
C ILE A 319 3.49 -4.86 9.50
N ASP A 320 4.80 -4.92 9.31
CA ASP A 320 5.41 -5.62 8.18
C ASP A 320 5.70 -7.06 8.59
N SER A 321 4.68 -7.91 8.58
CA SER A 321 4.87 -9.32 8.87
C SER A 321 5.49 -10.05 7.69
N THR A 322 6.32 -11.02 8.00
CA THR A 322 7.07 -11.79 7.01
C THR A 322 6.18 -12.44 5.95
N GLY A 323 6.36 -12.03 4.70
CA GLY A 323 5.77 -12.69 3.53
C GLY A 323 4.34 -12.24 3.18
N TRP A 324 3.84 -11.17 3.76
CA TRP A 324 2.53 -10.62 3.38
C TRP A 324 2.46 -10.29 1.87
N GLN A 325 3.57 -9.91 1.25
CA GLN A 325 3.70 -9.57 -0.17
C GLN A 325 3.18 -10.70 -1.08
N PHE A 326 3.36 -11.95 -0.66
CA PHE A 326 2.95 -13.12 -1.44
C PHE A 326 1.44 -13.35 -1.48
N SER A 327 0.67 -12.62 -0.69
CA SER A 327 -0.78 -12.73 -0.59
C SER A 327 -1.54 -11.53 -1.20
N GLN A 328 -0.85 -10.45 -1.57
CA GLN A 328 -1.49 -9.20 -1.99
C GLN A 328 -1.75 -9.12 -3.50
N THR A 329 -2.68 -8.22 -3.86
CA THR A 329 -2.92 -7.82 -5.25
C THR A 329 -1.66 -7.20 -5.85
N ARG A 330 -1.29 -7.59 -7.08
CA ARG A 330 -0.07 -7.14 -7.75
C ARG A 330 -0.16 -7.24 -9.25
N GLY A 331 0.70 -6.51 -9.91
CA GLY A 331 1.05 -6.75 -11.30
C GLY A 331 2.50 -7.22 -11.41
N TYR A 332 2.88 -7.78 -12.55
CA TYR A 332 4.30 -7.99 -12.84
C TYR A 332 4.61 -7.94 -14.32
N VAL A 333 5.82 -7.55 -14.63
CA VAL A 333 6.42 -7.72 -15.95
C VAL A 333 7.73 -8.48 -15.83
N ILE A 334 7.97 -9.42 -16.74
CA ILE A 334 9.25 -10.09 -16.88
C ILE A 334 10.02 -9.39 -18.00
N VAL A 335 11.16 -8.82 -17.68
CA VAL A 335 12.02 -8.08 -18.60
C VAL A 335 13.25 -8.92 -18.94
N ASP A 336 13.48 -9.19 -20.21
CA ASP A 336 14.72 -9.79 -20.71
C ASP A 336 15.73 -8.68 -20.98
N THR A 337 16.73 -8.57 -20.13
CA THR A 337 17.82 -7.57 -20.23
C THR A 337 18.93 -7.99 -21.20
N GLY A 338 18.84 -9.17 -21.81
CA GLY A 338 19.84 -9.76 -22.67
C GLY A 338 21.05 -10.29 -21.88
N GLU A 339 22.07 -9.48 -21.68
CA GLU A 339 23.31 -9.91 -21.03
C GLU A 339 23.12 -10.40 -19.58
N TYR A 340 22.24 -9.76 -18.82
CA TYR A 340 22.01 -10.06 -17.39
C TYR A 340 20.83 -11.02 -17.15
N GLY A 341 20.18 -11.51 -18.22
CA GLY A 341 19.04 -12.41 -18.13
C GLY A 341 17.75 -11.73 -17.71
N LEU A 342 16.85 -12.46 -17.04
CA LEU A 342 15.52 -11.99 -16.71
C LEU A 342 15.49 -11.21 -15.39
N VAL A 343 14.71 -10.14 -15.38
CA VAL A 343 14.33 -9.38 -14.19
C VAL A 343 12.81 -9.30 -14.11
N ALA A 344 12.22 -9.66 -12.98
CA ALA A 344 10.81 -9.40 -12.72
C ALA A 344 10.66 -8.07 -11.99
N LEU A 345 9.76 -7.21 -12.47
CA LEU A 345 9.36 -5.95 -11.87
C LEU A 345 7.92 -6.13 -11.38
N ILE A 346 7.69 -6.05 -10.06
CA ILE A 346 6.44 -6.47 -9.42
C ILE A 346 5.90 -5.34 -8.54
N PRO A 347 5.14 -4.37 -9.09
CA PRO A 347 4.37 -3.44 -8.27
C PRO A 347 3.28 -4.17 -7.49
N MET A 348 3.14 -3.87 -6.21
CA MET A 348 2.23 -4.52 -5.28
C MET A 348 1.31 -3.51 -4.63
N GLY A 349 -0.01 -3.78 -4.68
CA GLY A 349 -1.02 -3.01 -3.99
C GLY A 349 -1.42 -3.70 -2.69
N MET A 350 -1.50 -2.94 -1.60
CA MET A 350 -1.94 -3.37 -0.28
C MET A 350 -2.92 -2.34 0.30
N ALA A 351 -3.49 -2.61 1.44
CA ALA A 351 -4.21 -1.61 2.24
C ALA A 351 -5.12 -0.70 1.40
N GLN A 352 -6.18 -1.24 0.84
CA GLN A 352 -7.18 -0.52 0.03
C GLN A 352 -6.70 -0.04 -1.35
N VAL A 353 -5.48 -0.37 -1.79
CA VAL A 353 -5.10 -0.19 -3.19
C VAL A 353 -5.94 -1.10 -4.05
N SER A 354 -6.85 -0.50 -4.81
CA SER A 354 -7.68 -1.24 -5.75
C SER A 354 -6.98 -1.50 -7.09
N SER A 355 -5.94 -0.73 -7.41
CA SER A 355 -5.38 -0.82 -8.74
C SER A 355 -3.86 -0.70 -8.81
N VAL A 356 -3.28 -1.69 -9.47
CA VAL A 356 -1.90 -1.69 -9.98
C VAL A 356 -2.01 -1.57 -11.49
N ASN A 357 -1.69 -0.40 -12.04
CA ASN A 357 -1.92 -0.08 -13.45
C ASN A 357 -0.62 -0.06 -14.23
N PHE A 358 -0.59 -0.72 -15.38
CA PHE A 358 0.50 -0.57 -16.35
C PHE A 358 0.12 0.47 -17.39
N GLU A 359 1.13 1.17 -17.93
CA GLU A 359 0.96 2.05 -19.08
C GLU A 359 0.56 1.24 -20.33
N ASP A 360 -0.23 1.84 -21.22
CA ASP A 360 -0.74 1.18 -22.43
C ASP A 360 0.35 0.57 -23.33
N GLY A 361 1.55 1.14 -23.30
CA GLY A 361 2.71 0.67 -24.06
C GLY A 361 3.42 -0.53 -23.45
N VAL A 362 3.07 -0.95 -22.24
CA VAL A 362 3.70 -2.06 -21.51
C VAL A 362 3.11 -3.38 -21.99
N VAL A 363 3.54 -3.84 -23.16
CA VAL A 363 3.00 -5.02 -23.87
C VAL A 363 4.11 -6.02 -24.11
N VAL A 364 3.77 -7.31 -24.08
CA VAL A 364 4.72 -8.40 -24.39
C VAL A 364 5.39 -8.18 -25.74
N GLU A 365 6.71 -8.43 -25.80
CA GLU A 365 7.61 -8.19 -26.95
C GLU A 365 7.87 -6.71 -27.28
N THR A 366 7.45 -5.74 -26.45
CA THR A 366 7.96 -4.36 -26.55
C THR A 366 9.27 -4.22 -25.77
N THR A 367 10.12 -3.28 -26.23
CA THR A 367 11.40 -2.96 -25.56
C THR A 367 11.30 -1.59 -24.92
N HIS A 368 11.72 -1.50 -23.67
CA HIS A 368 11.74 -0.28 -22.88
C HIS A 368 13.11 0.05 -22.36
N GLU A 369 13.38 1.33 -22.18
CA GLU A 369 14.60 1.80 -21.57
C GLU A 369 14.45 1.91 -20.04
N LYS A 370 15.56 1.82 -19.34
CA LYS A 370 15.63 2.10 -17.91
C LYS A 370 15.15 3.53 -17.63
N GLY A 371 14.24 3.67 -16.66
CA GLY A 371 13.61 4.94 -16.26
C GLY A 371 12.36 5.31 -17.05
N GLU A 372 11.99 4.57 -18.11
CA GLU A 372 10.67 4.75 -18.73
C GLU A 372 9.55 4.41 -17.76
N MET A 373 8.39 5.05 -17.92
CA MET A 373 7.23 4.82 -17.07
C MET A 373 6.69 3.41 -17.30
N LEU A 374 6.55 2.67 -16.21
CA LEU A 374 5.97 1.32 -16.21
C LEU A 374 4.47 1.35 -15.85
N GLY A 375 4.09 2.24 -14.90
CA GLY A 375 2.71 2.33 -14.46
C GLY A 375 2.52 3.23 -13.24
N ASN A 376 1.40 3.03 -12.56
CA ASN A 376 1.06 3.78 -11.35
C ASN A 376 0.18 2.99 -10.39
N PHE A 377 0.27 3.34 -9.12
CA PHE A 377 -0.74 3.02 -8.12
C PHE A 377 -1.80 4.13 -8.07
N LEU A 378 -3.05 3.76 -7.82
CA LEU A 378 -4.06 4.66 -7.26
C LEU A 378 -4.03 4.56 -5.73
N PHE A 379 -4.82 5.39 -5.04
CA PHE A 379 -4.73 5.52 -3.58
C PHE A 379 -4.76 4.18 -2.84
N GLY A 380 -3.86 4.06 -1.87
CA GLY A 380 -3.68 2.94 -0.98
C GLY A 380 -2.20 2.69 -0.67
N GLY A 381 -1.90 1.66 0.11
CA GLY A 381 -0.54 1.23 0.40
C GLY A 381 0.12 0.58 -0.82
N SER A 382 1.41 0.75 -0.98
CA SER A 382 2.11 0.26 -2.16
C SER A 382 3.57 -0.10 -1.91
N ASP A 383 3.97 -1.18 -2.56
CA ASP A 383 5.32 -1.73 -2.53
C ASP A 383 5.82 -2.08 -3.91
N PHE A 384 7.11 -2.32 -4.01
CA PHE A 384 7.72 -2.78 -5.25
C PHE A 384 8.73 -3.89 -4.97
N VAL A 385 8.49 -5.05 -5.56
CA VAL A 385 9.40 -6.21 -5.48
C VAL A 385 10.12 -6.39 -6.82
N MET A 386 11.38 -6.76 -6.79
CA MET A 386 12.14 -7.14 -7.97
C MET A 386 12.78 -8.52 -7.77
N LEU A 387 12.71 -9.36 -8.80
CA LEU A 387 13.44 -10.63 -8.85
C LEU A 387 14.52 -10.56 -9.92
N PHE A 388 15.70 -11.00 -9.57
CA PHE A 388 16.84 -11.08 -10.48
C PHE A 388 17.25 -12.53 -10.66
N GLN A 389 17.39 -12.98 -11.91
CA GLN A 389 17.96 -14.29 -12.18
C GLN A 389 19.41 -14.38 -11.62
N LYS A 390 19.83 -15.62 -11.30
CA LYS A 390 21.23 -15.90 -10.92
C LYS A 390 22.25 -15.26 -11.87
N GLN A 391 21.96 -15.31 -13.18
CA GLN A 391 22.82 -14.72 -14.23
C GLN A 391 23.07 -13.23 -14.04
N ALA A 392 22.12 -12.48 -13.48
CA ALA A 392 22.28 -11.07 -13.23
C ALA A 392 23.42 -10.76 -12.25
N GLY A 393 23.66 -11.65 -11.28
CA GLY A 393 24.64 -11.39 -10.23
C GLY A 393 24.34 -10.07 -9.51
N PHE A 394 23.05 -9.85 -9.19
CA PHE A 394 22.56 -8.60 -8.63
C PHE A 394 23.13 -8.36 -7.22
N GLU A 395 23.54 -7.13 -6.99
CA GLU A 395 23.98 -6.63 -5.69
C GLU A 395 23.32 -5.26 -5.42
N MET A 396 22.54 -5.16 -4.37
CA MET A 396 21.95 -3.90 -3.94
C MET A 396 23.05 -2.98 -3.39
N THR A 397 23.06 -1.73 -3.83
CA THR A 397 23.98 -0.69 -3.33
C THR A 397 23.27 0.42 -2.59
N ALA A 398 21.94 0.52 -2.73
CA ALA A 398 21.12 1.39 -1.90
C ALA A 398 21.19 0.94 -0.43
N THR A 399 21.18 1.91 0.48
CA THR A 399 21.23 1.63 1.92
C THR A 399 19.83 1.24 2.39
N PRO A 400 19.63 0.07 3.03
CA PRO A 400 18.35 -0.30 3.60
C PRO A 400 17.83 0.74 4.59
N ASN A 401 16.53 0.96 4.60
CA ASN A 401 15.82 1.92 5.46
C ASN A 401 16.22 3.39 5.24
N VAL A 402 16.82 3.72 4.10
CA VAL A 402 17.11 5.10 3.69
C VAL A 402 16.33 5.39 2.43
N HIS A 403 15.45 6.40 2.49
CA HIS A 403 14.63 6.82 1.35
C HIS A 403 15.50 7.23 0.16
N ILE A 404 15.12 6.79 -1.03
CA ILE A 404 15.75 7.15 -2.31
C ILE A 404 14.66 7.55 -3.31
N LEU A 405 15.06 8.38 -4.29
CA LEU A 405 14.15 8.82 -5.33
C LEU A 405 14.15 7.86 -6.53
N MET A 406 13.05 7.80 -7.27
CA MET A 406 12.97 7.11 -8.55
C MET A 406 14.10 7.55 -9.47
N GLY A 407 14.75 6.59 -10.12
CA GLY A 407 15.90 6.84 -11.01
C GLY A 407 17.26 6.87 -10.32
N GLU A 408 17.34 7.02 -9.00
CA GLU A 408 18.60 6.90 -8.28
C GLU A 408 19.14 5.46 -8.32
N LYS A 409 20.45 5.32 -8.14
CA LYS A 409 21.10 4.02 -8.20
C LYS A 409 20.63 3.11 -7.05
N TYR A 410 19.95 2.03 -7.38
CA TYR A 410 19.47 1.01 -6.45
C TYR A 410 20.48 -0.13 -6.28
N GLY A 411 21.09 -0.57 -7.36
CA GLY A 411 22.04 -1.67 -7.35
C GLY A 411 22.81 -1.83 -8.65
N VAL A 412 23.52 -2.94 -8.76
CA VAL A 412 24.28 -3.32 -9.96
C VAL A 412 24.11 -4.80 -10.30
N MET A 413 24.07 -5.10 -11.57
CA MET A 413 24.14 -6.46 -12.12
C MET A 413 25.58 -6.71 -12.58
N LYS A 414 26.30 -7.61 -11.90
CA LYS A 414 27.71 -7.91 -12.20
C LYS A 414 27.87 -8.99 -13.27
N GLY A 415 26.78 -9.66 -13.61
CA GLY A 415 26.84 -10.88 -14.41
C GLY A 415 27.43 -12.06 -13.62
N THR A 416 27.29 -13.25 -14.13
CA THR A 416 28.08 -14.39 -13.66
C THR A 416 29.35 -14.47 -14.50
N ALA A 417 30.52 -14.58 -13.86
CA ALA A 417 31.77 -14.87 -14.58
C ALA A 417 31.58 -16.13 -15.44
N LYS A 418 31.82 -15.97 -16.75
CA LYS A 418 31.78 -17.09 -17.72
C LYS A 418 32.88 -18.09 -17.42
#